data_576760e2ac7206c8085eb61000696e62
#
_entry.id   576760e2ac7206c8085eb61000696e62
#
_cell.length_a   1.000
_cell.length_b   1.000
_cell.length_c   1.000
_cell.angle_alpha   90.00
_cell.angle_beta   90.00
_cell.angle_gamma   90.00
#
_symmetry.space_group_name_H-M   'P 1'
#
loop_
_entity.id
_entity.type
_entity.pdbx_description
1 polymer ?
#
loop_
_entity_poly.entity_id
_entity_poly.type
_entity_poly.pdbx_seq_one_letter_code
_entity_poly.pdbx_strand_id
1 'polypeptide(L)' 'MAFHKFKIGQRVTYRLTTTPAVYTVTALLPERAGEFKYHIRRSGASIDLVVGESELREAKNR' A
#
# COMPACT_ATOMS: atom_id res chain seq x y z
N MET A 1 3.01 -20.10 7.07
CA MET A 1 2.13 -19.55 6.05
C MET A 1 2.14 -18.03 6.09
N ALA A 2 2.28 -17.38 4.95
CA ALA A 2 2.42 -15.93 4.89
C ALA A 2 1.14 -15.28 4.37
N PHE A 3 0.80 -14.14 4.93
CA PHE A 3 -0.40 -13.41 4.56
C PHE A 3 -0.02 -11.97 4.28
N HIS A 4 -0.85 -11.31 3.49
CA HIS A 4 -0.71 -9.87 3.29
C HIS A 4 -0.87 -9.18 4.64
N LYS A 5 0.04 -8.26 4.92
CA LYS A 5 0.02 -7.52 6.17
C LYS A 5 -1.10 -6.48 6.20
N PHE A 6 -1.45 -5.94 5.03
CA PHE A 6 -2.47 -4.89 4.92
C PHE A 6 -3.68 -5.43 4.21
N LYS A 7 -4.83 -4.80 4.45
CA LYS A 7 -6.12 -5.23 3.90
C LYS A 7 -6.63 -4.20 2.91
N ILE A 8 -7.49 -4.65 2.00
CA ILE A 8 -8.16 -3.74 1.09
C ILE A 8 -8.96 -2.72 1.91
N GLY A 9 -8.82 -1.46 1.55
CA GLY A 9 -9.47 -0.37 2.28
C GLY A 9 -8.63 0.21 3.40
N GLN A 10 -7.53 -0.43 3.75
CA GLN A 10 -6.68 0.07 4.82
C GLN A 10 -5.87 1.26 4.33
N ARG A 11 -5.68 2.25 5.20
CA ARG A 11 -4.88 3.41 4.88
C ARG A 11 -3.43 3.15 5.24
N VAL A 12 -2.55 3.52 4.30
CA VAL A 12 -1.12 3.29 4.45
C VAL A 12 -0.37 4.52 3.97
N THR A 13 0.88 4.61 4.37
CA THR A 13 1.80 5.61 3.83
C THR A 13 2.83 4.91 2.98
N TYR A 14 3.27 5.58 1.92
CA TYR A 14 4.24 5.04 0.97
C TYR A 14 5.56 5.72 1.22
N ARG A 15 6.56 4.96 1.62
CA ARG A 15 7.82 5.54 2.08
C ARG A 15 8.64 6.19 0.99
N LEU A 16 8.37 5.89 -0.26
CA LEU A 16 9.16 6.42 -1.36
C LEU A 16 8.66 7.77 -1.89
N THR A 17 7.57 8.28 -1.31
CA THR A 17 7.14 9.62 -1.69
C THR A 17 7.89 10.66 -0.90
N THR A 18 8.13 11.82 -1.53
CA THR A 18 8.78 12.94 -0.85
C THR A 18 7.79 13.80 -0.09
N THR A 19 6.52 13.72 -0.45
CA THR A 19 5.47 14.50 0.19
C THR A 19 4.60 13.56 1.01
N PRO A 20 4.36 13.86 2.28
CA PRO A 20 3.48 13.01 3.08
C PRO A 20 2.11 12.91 2.43
N ALA A 21 1.63 11.69 2.29
CA ALA A 21 0.33 11.44 1.69
C ALA A 21 -0.17 10.10 2.19
N VAL A 22 -1.49 10.01 2.31
CA VAL A 22 -2.12 8.77 2.72
C VAL A 22 -2.69 8.09 1.49
N TYR A 23 -2.42 6.82 1.38
CA TYR A 23 -2.92 5.98 0.30
C TYR A 23 -3.88 4.97 0.86
N THR A 24 -4.75 4.44 0.02
CA THR A 24 -5.66 3.37 0.39
C THR A 24 -5.30 2.14 -0.42
N VAL A 25 -5.25 1.00 0.26
CA VAL A 25 -5.02 -0.27 -0.43
C VAL A 25 -6.26 -0.61 -1.23
N THR A 26 -6.10 -0.76 -2.55
CA THR A 26 -7.22 -1.05 -3.42
C THR A 26 -7.24 -2.49 -3.92
N ALA A 27 -6.11 -3.18 -3.87
CA ALA A 27 -6.06 -4.58 -4.28
C ALA A 27 -4.87 -5.26 -3.62
N LEU A 28 -5.01 -6.55 -3.39
CA LEU A 28 -3.93 -7.40 -2.89
C LEU A 28 -3.42 -8.21 -4.06
N LEU A 29 -2.11 -8.16 -4.28
CA LEU A 29 -1.50 -8.87 -5.40
C LEU A 29 -0.70 -10.05 -4.88
N PRO A 30 -0.48 -11.06 -5.71
CA PRO A 30 0.30 -12.23 -5.29
C PRO A 30 1.73 -11.87 -4.91
N GLU A 31 2.31 -12.71 -4.10
CA GLU A 31 3.71 -12.59 -3.75
C GLU A 31 4.58 -12.68 -5.00
N ARG A 32 5.60 -11.82 -5.05
CA ARG A 32 6.54 -11.84 -6.15
C ARG A 32 7.92 -11.55 -5.60
N ALA A 33 8.88 -12.38 -5.95
CA ALA A 33 10.25 -12.23 -5.49
C ALA A 33 10.34 -12.19 -3.96
N GLY A 34 9.49 -12.96 -3.29
CA GLY A 34 9.50 -13.05 -1.85
C GLY A 34 8.78 -11.93 -1.14
N GLU A 35 8.03 -11.11 -1.86
CA GLU A 35 7.35 -9.97 -1.27
C GLU A 35 5.93 -9.87 -1.79
N PHE A 36 4.98 -9.63 -0.89
CA PHE A 36 3.61 -9.36 -1.29
C PHE A 36 3.51 -7.98 -1.89
N LYS A 37 2.67 -7.84 -2.89
CA LYS A 37 2.48 -6.60 -3.61
C LYS A 37 1.07 -6.08 -3.40
N TYR A 38 0.90 -4.80 -3.64
CA TYR A 38 -0.38 -4.13 -3.42
C TYR A 38 -0.61 -3.10 -4.51
N HIS A 39 -1.89 -2.88 -4.82
CA HIS A 39 -2.29 -1.65 -5.49
C HIS A 39 -2.69 -0.66 -4.40
N ILE A 40 -2.18 0.54 -4.51
CA ILE A 40 -2.57 1.62 -3.60
C ILE A 40 -2.97 2.83 -4.43
N ARG A 41 -3.85 3.63 -3.87
CA ARG A 41 -4.34 4.82 -4.55
C ARG A 41 -4.35 6.00 -3.59
N ARG A 42 -3.79 7.10 -4.03
CA ARG A 42 -3.80 8.33 -3.26
C ARG A 42 -5.19 8.96 -3.36
N SER A 43 -5.65 9.59 -2.28
CA SER A 43 -6.93 10.28 -2.28
C SER A 43 -6.95 11.34 -3.39
N GLY A 44 -7.99 11.30 -4.21
CA GLY A 44 -8.12 12.24 -5.32
C GLY A 44 -7.43 11.80 -6.61
N ALA A 45 -6.64 10.74 -6.56
CA ALA A 45 -5.97 10.25 -7.76
C ALA A 45 -6.83 9.23 -8.48
N SER A 46 -6.61 9.10 -9.78
CA SER A 46 -7.32 8.13 -10.59
C SER A 46 -6.44 6.96 -11.01
N ILE A 47 -5.21 6.90 -10.51
CA ILE A 47 -4.24 5.89 -10.91
C ILE A 47 -3.78 5.14 -9.68
N ASP A 48 -3.71 3.81 -9.78
CA ASP A 48 -3.18 2.97 -8.73
C ASP A 48 -1.69 2.78 -8.94
N LEU A 49 -0.96 2.68 -7.83
CA LEU A 49 0.45 2.33 -7.86
C LEU A 49 0.60 0.89 -7.43
N VAL A 50 1.57 0.19 -8.02
CA VAL A 50 1.93 -1.16 -7.60
C VAL A 50 3.17 -1.05 -6.73
N VAL A 51 3.06 -1.48 -5.48
CA VAL A 51 4.15 -1.31 -4.52
C VAL A 51 4.35 -2.59 -3.74
N GLY A 52 5.54 -2.73 -3.16
CA GLY A 52 5.85 -3.87 -2.30
C GLY A 52 5.47 -3.58 -0.86
N GLU A 53 5.23 -4.65 -0.12
CA GLU A 53 4.81 -4.52 1.27
C GLU A 53 5.83 -3.77 2.11
N SER A 54 7.12 -3.96 1.82
CA SER A 54 8.17 -3.31 2.59
C SER A 54 8.19 -1.80 2.40
N GLU A 55 7.51 -1.30 1.37
CA GLU A 55 7.47 0.12 1.07
C GLU A 55 6.28 0.82 1.73
N LEU A 56 5.47 0.07 2.46
CA LEU A 56 4.26 0.60 3.06
C LEU A 56 4.35 0.57 4.57
N ARG A 57 3.66 1.50 5.20
CA ARG A 57 3.48 1.52 6.63
C ARG A 57 2.03 1.83 6.92
N GLU A 58 1.56 1.33 8.04
CA GLU A 58 0.21 1.63 8.47
C GLU A 58 0.09 3.12 8.76
N ALA A 59 -0.91 3.77 8.16
CA ALA A 59 -1.14 5.17 8.42
C ALA A 59 -1.81 5.31 9.78
N LYS A 60 -1.29 6.22 10.59
CA LYS A 60 -1.86 6.46 11.90
C LYS A 60 -2.97 7.47 11.78
N ASN A 61 -4.08 7.15 12.42
CA ASN A 61 -5.22 8.07 12.51
C ASN A 61 -5.10 8.90 13.74
N ARG A 62 -5.50 10.15 13.60
CA ARG A 62 -5.47 11.05 14.73
C ARG A 62 -6.83 11.65 14.95
#